data_eec0d08a966f7d657fa23743eecc4f31
#
_entry.id   eec0d08a966f7d657fa23743eecc4f31
#
_cell.length_a   1.000
_cell.length_b   1.000
_cell.length_c   1.000
_cell.angle_alpha   90.00
_cell.angle_beta   90.00
_cell.angle_gamma   90.00
#
_symmetry.space_group_name_H-M   'P 1'
#
loop_
_entity.id
_entity.type
_entity.pdbx_description
1 polymer ?
#
loop_
_entity_poly.entity_id
_entity_poly.type
_entity_poly.pdbx_seq_one_letter_code
_entity_poly.pdbx_strand_id
1 'polypeptide(L)'
;IKADFHLSDSIANLFPFMVFLWFFLLSIPTSMLMNRIGCRKTVLLSVVITAIALLFPCLDYSLGMMLVSFSLLGIGNTLIQVSLNPLLANIVSGDRLASSLTLGQFMKAIASFLGPIIAGCMLLRFGNWLYLFPCFFIVALVSAIGLSAVSIEEQKQERESSFMQCLSLL
;
A
#
# COMPACT_ATOMS: atom_id res chain seq x y z
N ILE A 1 -13.60 -13.28 7.67
CA ILE A 1 -13.40 -13.98 6.39
C ILE A 1 -13.38 -15.49 6.62
N LYS A 2 -12.45 -16.05 7.44
CA LYS A 2 -12.34 -17.49 7.67
C LYS A 2 -13.65 -18.09 8.19
N ALA A 3 -14.23 -17.48 9.21
CA ALA A 3 -15.50 -17.93 9.81
C ALA A 3 -16.70 -17.76 8.87
N ASP A 4 -16.73 -16.67 8.09
CA ASP A 4 -17.87 -16.33 7.24
C ASP A 4 -17.97 -17.27 6.02
N PHE A 5 -16.82 -17.68 5.48
CA PHE A 5 -16.74 -18.58 4.33
C PHE A 5 -16.42 -20.04 4.71
N HIS A 6 -16.36 -20.38 6.00
CA HIS A 6 -15.98 -21.72 6.50
C HIS A 6 -14.68 -22.27 5.87
N LEU A 7 -13.67 -21.39 5.70
CA LEU A 7 -12.44 -21.73 5.01
C LEU A 7 -11.52 -22.60 5.88
N SER A 8 -10.79 -23.51 5.23
CA SER A 8 -9.66 -24.16 5.86
C SER A 8 -8.54 -23.17 6.19
N ASP A 9 -7.65 -23.51 7.14
CA ASP A 9 -6.53 -22.66 7.52
C ASP A 9 -5.60 -22.35 6.31
N SER A 10 -5.44 -23.32 5.42
CA SER A 10 -4.63 -23.15 4.21
C SER A 10 -5.21 -22.09 3.26
N ILE A 11 -6.52 -22.08 3.05
CA ILE A 11 -7.20 -21.09 2.18
C ILE A 11 -7.23 -19.71 2.88
N ALA A 12 -7.44 -19.67 4.18
CA ALA A 12 -7.41 -18.40 4.93
C ALA A 12 -6.03 -17.71 4.86
N ASN A 13 -4.95 -18.50 4.88
CA ASN A 13 -3.60 -17.97 4.74
C ASN A 13 -3.25 -17.52 3.31
N LEU A 14 -4.06 -17.84 2.32
CA LEU A 14 -3.87 -17.38 0.94
C LEU A 14 -4.03 -15.85 0.82
N PHE A 15 -4.88 -15.22 1.63
CA PHE A 15 -5.06 -13.76 1.63
C PHE A 15 -3.79 -12.98 1.95
N PRO A 16 -3.14 -13.18 3.12
CA PRO A 16 -1.87 -12.53 3.40
C PRO A 16 -0.77 -12.96 2.41
N PHE A 17 -0.77 -14.23 1.99
CA PHE A 17 0.19 -14.72 0.99
C PHE A 17 0.10 -13.93 -0.32
N MET A 18 -1.10 -13.66 -0.83
CA MET A 18 -1.31 -12.86 -2.04
C MET A 18 -0.66 -11.47 -1.93
N VAL A 19 -0.81 -10.80 -0.79
CA VAL A 19 -0.20 -9.48 -0.56
C VAL A 19 1.32 -9.55 -0.66
N PHE A 20 1.95 -10.55 -0.02
CA PHE A 20 3.41 -10.71 -0.05
C PHE A 20 3.92 -11.22 -1.40
N LEU A 21 3.16 -12.05 -2.10
CA LEU A 21 3.49 -12.51 -3.45
C LEU A 21 3.60 -11.33 -4.41
N TRP A 22 2.62 -10.43 -4.41
CA TRP A 22 2.67 -9.23 -5.23
C TRP A 22 3.82 -8.30 -4.86
N PHE A 23 4.15 -8.21 -3.57
CA PHE A 23 5.32 -7.46 -3.14
C PHE A 23 6.61 -8.04 -3.73
N PHE A 24 6.78 -9.35 -3.71
CA PHE A 24 7.93 -10.02 -4.29
C PHE A 24 8.01 -9.82 -5.82
N LEU A 25 6.90 -10.01 -6.53
CA LEU A 25 6.87 -9.93 -7.99
C LEU A 25 7.03 -8.51 -8.52
N LEU A 26 6.43 -7.52 -7.84
CA LEU A 26 6.34 -6.15 -8.35
C LEU A 26 7.36 -5.17 -7.77
N SER A 27 8.19 -5.55 -6.82
CA SER A 27 9.18 -4.63 -6.23
C SER A 27 10.14 -4.06 -7.28
N ILE A 28 10.68 -4.90 -8.17
CA ILE A 28 11.57 -4.48 -9.26
C ILE A 28 10.82 -3.67 -10.34
N PRO A 29 9.69 -4.16 -10.91
CA PRO A 29 8.90 -3.37 -11.85
C PRO A 29 8.45 -2.01 -11.30
N THR A 30 8.10 -1.96 -10.02
CA THR A 30 7.71 -0.69 -9.35
C THR A 30 8.88 0.30 -9.30
N SER A 31 10.09 -0.16 -9.00
CA SER A 31 11.27 0.70 -9.03
C SER A 31 11.52 1.27 -10.42
N MET A 32 11.37 0.45 -11.46
CA MET A 32 11.49 0.90 -12.85
C MET A 32 10.38 1.90 -13.22
N LEU A 33 9.14 1.64 -12.79
CA LEU A 33 8.01 2.55 -12.99
C LEU A 33 8.27 3.90 -12.30
N MET A 34 8.71 3.87 -11.04
CA MET A 34 9.05 5.06 -10.27
C MET A 34 10.11 5.92 -10.97
N ASN A 35 11.14 5.31 -11.58
CA ASN A 35 12.17 6.02 -12.32
C ASN A 35 11.61 6.69 -13.60
N ARG A 36 10.53 6.14 -14.19
CA ARG A 36 9.91 6.72 -15.39
C ARG A 36 8.91 7.83 -15.10
N ILE A 37 8.02 7.62 -14.15
CA ILE A 37 6.90 8.54 -13.88
C ILE A 37 7.13 9.44 -12.66
N GLY A 38 8.16 9.17 -11.84
CA GLY A 38 8.47 9.88 -10.60
C GLY A 38 7.87 9.23 -9.35
N CYS A 39 8.45 9.54 -8.19
CA CYS A 39 8.04 8.97 -6.90
C CYS A 39 6.61 9.38 -6.53
N ARG A 40 6.28 10.67 -6.66
CA ARG A 40 4.97 11.22 -6.30
C ARG A 40 3.84 10.57 -7.08
N LYS A 41 3.99 10.46 -8.41
CA LYS A 41 2.96 9.84 -9.26
C LYS A 41 2.79 8.36 -8.94
N THR A 42 3.89 7.67 -8.60
CA THR A 42 3.84 6.26 -8.18
C THR A 42 3.09 6.10 -6.86
N VAL A 43 3.32 6.99 -5.88
CA VAL A 43 2.57 7.00 -4.61
C VAL A 43 1.09 7.32 -4.86
N LEU A 44 0.76 8.31 -5.69
CA LEU A 44 -0.63 8.60 -6.06
C LEU A 44 -1.31 7.39 -6.70
N LEU A 45 -0.63 6.74 -7.64
CA LEU A 45 -1.12 5.52 -8.30
C LEU A 45 -1.39 4.41 -7.28
N SER A 46 -0.51 4.24 -6.29
CA SER A 46 -0.71 3.24 -5.22
C SER A 46 -1.98 3.51 -4.41
N VAL A 47 -2.22 4.77 -4.03
CA VAL A 47 -3.41 5.14 -3.25
C VAL A 47 -4.69 4.93 -4.07
N VAL A 48 -4.67 5.25 -5.36
CA VAL A 48 -5.81 5.01 -6.27
C VAL A 48 -6.09 3.51 -6.39
N ILE A 49 -5.07 2.67 -6.62
CA ILE A 49 -5.22 1.21 -6.70
C ILE A 49 -5.76 0.66 -5.37
N THR A 50 -5.24 1.14 -4.23
CA THR A 50 -5.71 0.75 -2.91
C THR A 50 -7.18 1.15 -2.68
N ALA A 51 -7.57 2.35 -3.10
CA ALA A 51 -8.96 2.79 -3.01
C ALA A 51 -9.89 1.91 -3.86
N ILE A 52 -9.50 1.60 -5.09
CA ILE A 52 -10.25 0.68 -5.95
C ILE A 52 -10.35 -0.70 -5.31
N ALA A 53 -9.26 -1.23 -4.76
CA ALA A 53 -9.23 -2.53 -4.10
C ALA A 53 -10.25 -2.62 -2.94
N LEU A 54 -10.41 -1.55 -2.18
CA LEU A 54 -11.34 -1.48 -1.05
C LEU A 54 -12.83 -1.44 -1.47
N LEU A 55 -13.12 -1.10 -2.73
CA LEU A 55 -14.50 -1.12 -3.25
C LEU A 55 -15.00 -2.53 -3.57
N PHE A 56 -14.12 -3.46 -3.97
CA PHE A 56 -14.55 -4.81 -4.38
C PHE A 56 -15.38 -5.55 -3.31
N PRO A 57 -14.95 -5.61 -2.04
CA PRO A 57 -15.74 -6.25 -1.00
C PRO A 57 -17.07 -5.53 -0.66
N CYS A 58 -17.17 -4.25 -1.03
CA CYS A 58 -18.41 -3.48 -0.86
C CYS A 58 -19.43 -3.77 -1.95
N LEU A 59 -18.98 -4.17 -3.16
CA LEU A 59 -19.85 -4.49 -4.29
C LEU A 59 -20.42 -5.91 -4.17
N ASP A 60 -19.58 -6.87 -3.86
CA ASP A 60 -19.99 -8.26 -3.69
C ASP A 60 -19.06 -8.95 -2.68
N TYR A 61 -19.68 -9.53 -1.65
CA TYR A 61 -18.98 -10.26 -0.59
C TYR A 61 -18.86 -11.74 -0.97
N SER A 62 -18.06 -12.00 -2.01
CA SER A 62 -17.70 -13.36 -2.45
C SER A 62 -16.22 -13.64 -2.24
N LEU A 63 -15.86 -14.92 -2.13
CA LEU A 63 -14.46 -15.33 -1.98
C LEU A 63 -13.58 -14.83 -3.13
N GLY A 64 -14.11 -14.87 -4.36
CA GLY A 64 -13.39 -14.38 -5.54
C GLY A 64 -13.11 -12.89 -5.48
N MET A 65 -14.12 -12.06 -5.14
CA MET A 65 -13.95 -10.60 -4.99
C MET A 65 -12.99 -10.25 -3.86
N MET A 66 -13.02 -11.00 -2.76
CA MET A 66 -12.06 -10.83 -1.66
C MET A 66 -10.62 -11.13 -2.12
N LEU A 67 -10.38 -12.21 -2.86
CA LEU A 67 -9.06 -12.52 -3.40
C LEU A 67 -8.56 -11.45 -4.36
N VAL A 68 -9.42 -10.94 -5.25
CA VAL A 68 -9.08 -9.81 -6.14
C VAL A 68 -8.74 -8.56 -5.34
N SER A 69 -9.55 -8.22 -4.34
CA SER A 69 -9.30 -7.09 -3.45
C SER A 69 -7.94 -7.19 -2.77
N PHE A 70 -7.63 -8.33 -2.13
CA PHE A 70 -6.34 -8.52 -1.46
C PHE A 70 -5.16 -8.55 -2.44
N SER A 71 -5.34 -9.03 -3.65
CA SER A 71 -4.32 -8.95 -4.71
C SER A 71 -4.04 -7.49 -5.09
N LEU A 72 -5.07 -6.69 -5.32
CA LEU A 72 -4.94 -5.26 -5.62
C LEU A 72 -4.36 -4.48 -4.43
N LEU A 73 -4.73 -4.83 -3.19
CA LEU A 73 -4.12 -4.27 -1.98
C LEU A 73 -2.62 -4.59 -1.93
N GLY A 74 -2.22 -5.80 -2.31
CA GLY A 74 -0.82 -6.20 -2.42
C GLY A 74 -0.05 -5.37 -3.44
N ILE A 75 -0.64 -5.14 -4.62
CA ILE A 75 -0.07 -4.28 -5.66
C ILE A 75 0.09 -2.83 -5.15
N GLY A 76 -0.97 -2.25 -4.59
CA GLY A 76 -0.94 -0.90 -4.02
C GLY A 76 0.10 -0.77 -2.90
N ASN A 77 0.15 -1.76 -1.99
CA ASN A 77 1.14 -1.79 -0.91
C ASN A 77 2.58 -1.85 -1.45
N THR A 78 2.84 -2.60 -2.51
CA THR A 78 4.17 -2.65 -3.15
C THR A 78 4.57 -1.28 -3.71
N LEU A 79 3.67 -0.67 -4.46
CA LEU A 79 3.91 0.66 -5.06
C LEU A 79 4.25 1.70 -3.99
N ILE A 80 3.48 1.77 -2.90
CA ILE A 80 3.74 2.76 -1.84
C ILE A 80 5.02 2.45 -1.07
N GLN A 81 5.29 1.18 -0.75
CA GLN A 81 6.49 0.77 0.00
C GLN A 81 7.78 1.11 -0.75
N VAL A 82 7.81 0.87 -2.06
CA VAL A 82 8.99 1.11 -2.89
C VAL A 82 9.21 2.61 -3.15
N SER A 83 8.13 3.39 -3.29
CA SER A 83 8.23 4.79 -3.71
C SER A 83 8.20 5.81 -2.57
N LEU A 84 7.68 5.46 -1.39
CA LEU A 84 7.53 6.42 -0.29
C LEU A 84 8.88 6.85 0.30
N ASN A 85 9.80 5.92 0.51
CA ASN A 85 11.11 6.24 1.08
C ASN A 85 11.95 7.15 0.15
N PRO A 86 12.06 6.86 -1.17
CA PRO A 86 12.70 7.80 -2.10
C PRO A 86 11.98 9.14 -2.19
N LEU A 87 10.64 9.16 -2.12
CA LEU A 87 9.90 10.43 -2.10
C LEU A 87 10.27 11.29 -0.88
N LEU A 88 10.35 10.69 0.30
CA LEU A 88 10.79 11.39 1.51
C LEU A 88 12.23 11.87 1.38
N ALA A 89 13.13 11.07 0.80
CA ALA A 89 14.52 11.46 0.58
C ALA A 89 14.68 12.63 -0.41
N ASN A 90 13.74 12.80 -1.34
CA ASN A 90 13.73 13.93 -2.26
C ASN A 90 13.25 15.25 -1.60
N ILE A 91 12.44 15.14 -0.54
CA ILE A 91 11.85 16.30 0.13
C ILE A 91 12.70 16.75 1.33
N VAL A 92 13.26 15.77 2.04
CA VAL A 92 14.01 15.99 3.29
C VAL A 92 15.46 15.59 3.08
N SER A 93 16.38 16.50 3.35
CA SER A 93 17.83 16.26 3.21
C SER A 93 18.57 16.39 4.54
N GLY A 94 19.78 15.84 4.60
CA GLY A 94 20.66 15.93 5.75
C GLY A 94 20.18 15.13 6.98
N ASP A 95 20.49 15.68 8.17
CA ASP A 95 20.26 14.99 9.46
C ASP A 95 18.78 14.69 9.77
N ARG A 96 17.85 15.39 9.11
CA ARG A 96 16.41 15.21 9.29
C ARG A 96 15.84 14.02 8.51
N LEU A 97 16.55 13.51 7.52
CA LEU A 97 16.07 12.40 6.69
C LEU A 97 15.85 11.14 7.53
N ALA A 98 16.83 10.77 8.35
CA ALA A 98 16.74 9.60 9.22
C ALA A 98 15.53 9.68 10.18
N SER A 99 15.34 10.85 10.80
CA SER A 99 14.19 11.09 11.69
C SER A 99 12.86 11.02 10.95
N SER A 100 12.77 11.56 9.73
CA SER A 100 11.55 11.53 8.93
C SER A 100 11.19 10.11 8.47
N LEU A 101 12.17 9.31 8.07
CA LEU A 101 11.98 7.90 7.72
C LEU A 101 11.52 7.09 8.93
N THR A 102 12.15 7.31 10.10
CA THR A 102 11.77 6.65 11.36
C THR A 102 10.35 7.04 11.77
N LEU A 103 9.98 8.32 11.68
CA LEU A 103 8.63 8.78 11.97
C LEU A 103 7.61 8.12 11.04
N GLY A 104 7.91 8.01 9.74
CA GLY A 104 7.05 7.32 8.78
C GLY A 104 6.82 5.85 9.16
N GLN A 105 7.86 5.12 9.56
CA GLN A 105 7.73 3.74 10.03
C GLN A 105 6.95 3.65 11.35
N PHE A 106 7.15 4.59 12.26
CA PHE A 106 6.40 4.66 13.51
C PHE A 106 4.90 4.90 13.27
N MET A 107 4.53 5.83 12.38
CA MET A 107 3.14 6.05 12.00
C MET A 107 2.50 4.81 11.35
N LYS A 108 3.28 4.08 10.54
CA LYS A 108 2.84 2.81 9.95
C LYS A 108 2.61 1.73 11.02
N ALA A 109 3.47 1.65 12.04
CA ALA A 109 3.29 0.71 13.15
C ALA A 109 2.02 1.03 13.95
N ILE A 110 1.75 2.31 14.24
CA ILE A 110 0.51 2.75 14.88
C ILE A 110 -0.71 2.35 14.04
N ALA A 111 -0.69 2.62 12.74
CA ALA A 111 -1.78 2.26 11.85
C ALA A 111 -2.04 0.75 11.81
N SER A 112 -0.98 -0.05 11.81
CA SER A 112 -1.06 -1.52 11.86
C SER A 112 -1.66 -2.02 13.18
N PHE A 113 -1.35 -1.37 14.30
CA PHE A 113 -1.92 -1.68 15.60
C PHE A 113 -3.41 -1.27 15.69
N LEU A 114 -3.77 -0.13 15.12
CA LEU A 114 -5.15 0.36 15.13
C LEU A 114 -6.09 -0.45 14.23
N GLY A 115 -5.58 -1.06 13.17
CA GLY A 115 -6.39 -1.82 12.22
C GLY A 115 -7.28 -2.88 12.87
N PRO A 116 -6.73 -3.84 13.65
CA PRO A 116 -7.53 -4.85 14.35
C PRO A 116 -8.50 -4.26 15.38
N ILE A 117 -8.12 -3.17 16.06
CA ILE A 117 -8.97 -2.49 17.03
C ILE A 117 -10.20 -1.89 16.35
N ILE A 118 -9.99 -1.18 15.23
CA ILE A 118 -11.08 -0.58 14.45
C ILE A 118 -12.00 -1.69 13.92
N ALA A 119 -11.43 -2.78 13.41
CA ALA A 119 -12.21 -3.93 12.94
C ALA A 119 -13.08 -4.54 14.07
N GLY A 120 -12.51 -4.71 15.26
CA GLY A 120 -13.23 -5.18 16.44
C GLY A 120 -14.34 -4.22 16.87
N CYS A 121 -14.07 -2.92 16.89
CA CYS A 121 -15.07 -1.89 17.21
C CYS A 121 -16.23 -1.89 16.18
N MET A 122 -15.94 -2.02 14.89
CA MET A 122 -16.96 -2.11 13.85
C MET A 122 -17.85 -3.35 14.04
N LEU A 123 -17.25 -4.48 14.36
CA LEU A 123 -18.00 -5.71 14.65
C LEU A 123 -18.91 -5.54 15.87
N LEU A 124 -18.41 -4.95 16.97
CA LEU A 124 -19.16 -4.76 18.21
C LEU A 124 -20.27 -3.71 18.08
N ARG A 125 -20.04 -2.62 17.33
CA ARG A 125 -20.99 -1.50 17.22
C ARG A 125 -22.05 -1.73 16.15
N PHE A 126 -21.67 -2.31 15.03
CA PHE A 126 -22.51 -2.45 13.83
C PHE A 126 -22.85 -3.91 13.50
N GLY A 127 -22.31 -4.88 14.26
CA GLY A 127 -22.55 -6.31 14.03
C GLY A 127 -21.90 -6.84 12.74
N ASN A 128 -21.18 -5.99 12.00
CA ASN A 128 -20.57 -6.38 10.74
C ASN A 128 -19.22 -5.68 10.55
N TRP A 129 -18.16 -6.46 10.39
CA TRP A 129 -16.80 -5.96 10.17
C TRP A 129 -16.58 -5.41 8.74
N LEU A 130 -17.49 -5.67 7.79
CA LEU A 130 -17.39 -5.18 6.41
C LEU A 130 -17.42 -3.65 6.32
N TYR A 131 -17.97 -2.95 7.30
CA TYR A 131 -17.91 -1.48 7.38
C TYR A 131 -16.49 -0.93 7.46
N LEU A 132 -15.51 -1.79 7.72
CA LEU A 132 -14.09 -1.43 7.66
C LEU A 132 -13.67 -0.96 6.26
N PHE A 133 -14.15 -1.61 5.19
CA PHE A 133 -13.78 -1.29 3.82
C PHE A 133 -14.19 0.13 3.39
N PRO A 134 -15.46 0.53 3.53
CA PRO A 134 -15.85 1.91 3.21
C PRO A 134 -15.17 2.94 4.11
N CYS A 135 -14.89 2.63 5.38
CA CYS A 135 -14.14 3.52 6.26
C CYS A 135 -12.72 3.77 5.74
N PHE A 136 -11.98 2.72 5.40
CA PHE A 136 -10.65 2.86 4.83
C PHE A 136 -10.65 3.44 3.42
N PHE A 137 -11.70 3.21 2.64
CA PHE A 137 -11.87 3.84 1.34
C PHE A 137 -11.94 5.38 1.46
N ILE A 138 -12.71 5.90 2.43
CA ILE A 138 -12.78 7.34 2.71
C ILE A 138 -11.39 7.87 3.10
N VAL A 139 -10.67 7.16 3.97
CA VAL A 139 -9.31 7.54 4.37
C VAL A 139 -8.36 7.56 3.16
N ALA A 140 -8.47 6.58 2.27
CA ALA A 140 -7.67 6.54 1.04
C ALA A 140 -7.98 7.72 0.11
N LEU A 141 -9.26 8.09 -0.05
CA LEU A 141 -9.67 9.27 -0.83
C LEU A 141 -9.13 10.57 -0.24
N VAL A 142 -9.25 10.76 1.07
CA VAL A 142 -8.69 11.95 1.75
C VAL A 142 -7.18 12.02 1.56
N SER A 143 -6.49 10.87 1.67
CA SER A 143 -5.04 10.78 1.43
C SER A 143 -4.67 11.11 -0.01
N ALA A 144 -5.45 10.64 -1.00
CA ALA A 144 -5.23 10.93 -2.41
C ALA A 144 -5.41 12.43 -2.70
N ILE A 145 -6.46 13.04 -2.17
CA ILE A 145 -6.72 14.48 -2.32
C ILE A 145 -5.59 15.28 -1.66
N GLY A 146 -5.21 14.95 -0.42
CA GLY A 146 -4.13 15.62 0.30
C GLY A 146 -2.81 15.56 -0.47
N LEU A 147 -2.44 14.39 -0.98
CA LEU A 147 -1.19 14.23 -1.75
C LEU A 147 -1.26 14.93 -3.12
N SER A 148 -2.43 15.00 -3.74
CA SER A 148 -2.61 15.71 -5.01
C SER A 148 -2.53 17.24 -4.84
N ALA A 149 -2.99 17.76 -3.70
CA ALA A 149 -2.99 19.20 -3.40
C ALA A 149 -1.57 19.74 -3.08
N VAL A 150 -0.66 18.89 -2.58
CA VAL A 150 0.72 19.28 -2.28
C VAL A 150 1.55 19.21 -3.56
N SER A 151 2.06 20.35 -4.04
CA SER A 151 3.04 20.38 -5.13
C SER A 151 4.43 20.03 -4.59
N ILE A 152 4.91 18.85 -4.92
CA ILE A 152 6.26 18.39 -4.58
C ILE A 152 7.09 18.52 -5.86
N GLU A 153 8.10 19.40 -5.85
CA GLU A 153 9.11 19.44 -6.90
C GLU A 153 10.04 18.23 -6.74
N GLU A 154 9.89 17.25 -7.59
CA GLU A 154 10.79 16.11 -7.65
C GLU A 154 12.05 16.53 -8.41
N GLN A 155 13.19 16.52 -7.73
CA GLN A 155 14.47 16.54 -8.44
C GLN A 155 14.55 15.22 -9.23
N LYS A 156 14.53 15.34 -10.55
CA LYS A 156 14.73 14.22 -11.46
C LYS A 156 16.11 13.64 -11.15
N GLN A 157 16.17 12.63 -10.32
CA GLN A 157 17.39 11.86 -10.15
C GLN A 157 17.60 11.12 -11.47
N GLU A 158 18.51 11.65 -12.29
CA GLU A 158 19.16 10.89 -13.36
C GLU A 158 20.05 9.79 -12.74
N ARG A 159 19.41 8.84 -12.07
CA ARG A 159 20.05 7.58 -11.76
C ARG A 159 19.61 6.57 -12.83
N GLU A 160 20.28 6.64 -13.96
CA GLU A 160 20.56 5.45 -14.76
C GLU A 160 21.45 4.50 -13.95
N SER A 161 20.98 4.02 -12.81
CA SER A 161 21.51 2.80 -12.25
C SER A 161 20.84 1.67 -13.02
N SER A 162 21.39 1.38 -14.19
CA SER A 162 21.00 0.21 -14.95
C SER A 162 21.12 -1.00 -14.01
N PHE A 163 20.01 -1.70 -13.81
CA PHE A 163 20.00 -3.01 -13.10
C PHE A 163 21.09 -3.94 -13.65
N MET A 164 21.42 -3.78 -14.94
CA MET A 164 22.54 -4.45 -15.60
C MET A 164 23.91 -4.06 -15.03
N GLN A 165 24.11 -2.84 -14.57
CA GLN A 165 25.38 -2.44 -13.92
C GLN A 165 25.51 -3.01 -12.50
N CYS A 166 24.43 -3.11 -11.75
CA CYS A 166 24.47 -3.80 -10.45
C CYS A 166 24.72 -5.31 -10.60
N LEU A 167 24.18 -5.94 -11.65
CA LEU A 167 24.40 -7.35 -11.90
C LEU A 167 25.81 -7.66 -12.42
N SER A 168 26.47 -6.71 -13.08
CA SER A 168 27.84 -6.86 -13.59
C SER A 168 28.92 -6.67 -12.49
N LEU A 169 28.52 -6.25 -11.29
CA LEU A 169 29.39 -6.06 -10.12
C LEU A 169 29.32 -7.26 -9.14
N LEU A 170 28.47 -8.25 -9.39
CA LEU A 170 28.39 -9.54 -8.69
C LEU A 170 29.13 -10.63 -9.44
#